data_24e8731c3bb60a600d44be2abef8cb3b
#
_entry.id   24e8731c3bb60a600d44be2abef8cb3b
#
_cell.length_a   1.000
_cell.length_b   1.000
_cell.length_c   1.000
_cell.angle_alpha   90.00
_cell.angle_beta   90.00
_cell.angle_gamma   90.00
#
_symmetry.space_group_name_H-M   'P 1'
#
loop_
_entity.id
_entity.type
_entity.pdbx_description
1 polymer ?
#
loop_
_entity_poly.entity_id
_entity_poly.type
_entity_poly.pdbx_seq_one_letter_code
_entity_poly.pdbx_strand_id
1 'polypeptide(L)'
;MKSPELPDPESTANYDADATASYDAGATGCGELVLELRFRLADLPRGAVLHLIATDPGAPEDLPSWCRMTGHRLRRAEPPHFWIERS
;
A
#
# COMPACT_ATOMS: atom_id res chain seq x y z
N MET A 1 -13.73 -15.96 -23.14
CA MET A 1 -13.51 -15.59 -22.97
C MET A 1 -13.33 -15.15 -22.33
N LYS A 2 -13.56 -15.02 -22.12
CA LYS A 2 -13.41 -14.59 -21.66
C LYS A 2 -12.99 -14.19 -21.03
N SER A 3 -13.16 -14.06 -20.80
CA SER A 3 -12.84 -13.62 -20.20
C SER A 3 -12.75 -13.37 -19.38
N PRO A 4 -12.84 -13.36 -19.22
CA PRO A 4 -12.83 -12.99 -18.44
C PRO A 4 -12.76 -12.59 -17.61
N GLU A 5 -12.80 -12.46 -17.58
CA GLU A 5 -12.75 -12.12 -17.11
C GLU A 5 -12.72 -11.46 -16.38
N LEU A 6 -13.05 -11.26 -16.33
CA LEU A 6 -13.15 -10.47 -15.70
C LEU A 6 -13.86 -10.23 -14.86
N PRO A 7 -13.84 -10.32 -14.25
CA PRO A 7 -14.52 -10.24 -13.30
C PRO A 7 -15.08 -9.22 -12.70
N ASP A 8 -15.61 -9.31 -12.01
CA ASP A 8 -16.12 -8.40 -11.46
C ASP A 8 -15.30 -7.60 -10.93
N PRO A 9 -15.08 -7.10 -11.38
CA PRO A 9 -14.14 -6.31 -11.18
C PRO A 9 -14.35 -5.32 -10.23
N GLU A 10 -15.30 -5.05 -9.99
CA GLU A 10 -15.44 -4.02 -9.35
C GLU A 10 -14.80 -3.92 -8.20
N SER A 11 -14.92 -4.32 -7.31
CA SER A 11 -14.55 -4.02 -6.08
C SER A 11 -13.19 -4.40 -5.81
N THR A 12 -12.95 -5.57 -5.38
CA THR A 12 -11.67 -5.99 -4.96
C THR A 12 -10.70 -6.02 -6.08
N ALA A 13 -11.16 -6.38 -7.21
CA ALA A 13 -10.27 -6.44 -8.34
C ALA A 13 -9.69 -5.08 -8.65
N ASN A 14 -10.43 -4.02 -8.43
CA ASN A 14 -9.94 -2.70 -8.70
C ASN A 14 -8.82 -2.30 -7.78
N TYR A 15 -8.86 -2.70 -6.54
CA TYR A 15 -7.79 -2.40 -5.62
C TYR A 15 -6.50 -3.05 -6.09
N ASP A 16 -6.59 -4.32 -6.44
CA ASP A 16 -5.40 -5.03 -6.86
C ASP A 16 -4.87 -4.51 -8.18
N ALA A 17 -5.75 -4.09 -9.05
CA ALA A 17 -5.33 -3.59 -10.34
C ALA A 17 -4.55 -2.29 -10.21
N ASP A 18 -4.82 -1.50 -9.18
CA ASP A 18 -4.11 -0.26 -8.98
C ASP A 18 -2.74 -0.46 -8.34
N ALA A 19 -2.52 -1.59 -7.71
CA ALA A 19 -1.27 -1.81 -7.00
C ALA A 19 -0.24 -2.49 -7.88
N THR A 20 0.97 -1.95 -7.89
CA THR A 20 2.08 -2.54 -8.62
C THR A 20 2.70 -3.68 -7.83
N ALA A 21 2.67 -3.59 -6.52
CA ALA A 21 3.27 -4.57 -5.63
C ALA A 21 2.47 -4.64 -4.34
N SER A 22 2.72 -5.66 -3.55
CA SER A 22 2.05 -5.76 -2.26
C SER A 22 3.02 -6.25 -1.21
N TYR A 23 2.74 -5.92 0.04
CA TYR A 23 3.57 -6.32 1.16
C TYR A 23 2.68 -6.50 2.38
N ASP A 24 2.73 -7.69 2.95
CA ASP A 24 1.99 -7.98 4.16
C ASP A 24 2.95 -7.88 5.34
N ALA A 25 2.87 -6.78 6.06
CA ALA A 25 3.74 -6.54 7.20
C ALA A 25 3.19 -7.16 8.48
N GLY A 26 1.94 -7.61 8.45
CA GLY A 26 1.34 -8.18 9.62
C GLY A 26 1.40 -7.22 10.79
N ALA A 27 1.84 -7.70 11.93
CA ALA A 27 1.87 -6.90 13.15
C ALA A 27 3.20 -6.18 13.37
N THR A 28 4.01 -6.05 12.34
CA THR A 28 5.29 -5.34 12.45
C THR A 28 5.06 -3.93 12.98
N GLY A 29 5.82 -3.54 13.98
CA GLY A 29 5.67 -2.22 14.59
C GLY A 29 6.09 -1.11 13.64
N CYS A 30 5.56 0.09 13.86
CA CYS A 30 5.71 1.16 12.91
C CYS A 30 7.16 1.57 12.65
N GLY A 31 8.03 1.46 13.65
CA GLY A 31 9.43 1.80 13.43
C GLY A 31 10.08 0.94 12.36
N GLU A 32 9.91 -0.37 12.47
CA GLU A 32 10.45 -1.28 11.46
C GLU A 32 9.65 -1.21 10.17
N LEU A 33 8.36 -1.00 10.30
CA LEU A 33 7.49 -0.95 9.15
C LEU A 33 7.89 0.15 8.19
N VAL A 34 8.10 1.36 8.69
CA VAL A 34 8.45 2.47 7.80
C VAL A 34 9.82 2.29 7.18
N LEU A 35 10.73 1.65 7.88
CA LEU A 35 12.03 1.35 7.32
C LEU A 35 11.90 0.38 6.15
N GLU A 36 11.10 -0.65 6.33
CA GLU A 36 10.86 -1.62 5.27
C GLU A 36 10.15 -0.99 4.09
N LEU A 37 9.18 -0.12 4.37
CA LEU A 37 8.46 0.58 3.32
C LEU A 37 9.39 1.44 2.50
N ARG A 38 10.34 2.09 3.14
CA ARG A 38 11.29 2.92 2.45
C ARG A 38 12.05 2.12 1.39
N PHE A 39 12.51 0.93 1.77
CA PHE A 39 13.23 0.10 0.82
C PHE A 39 12.33 -0.44 -0.27
N ARG A 40 11.13 -0.87 0.08
CA ARG A 40 10.24 -1.45 -0.91
C ARG A 40 9.76 -0.43 -1.93
N LEU A 41 9.45 0.78 -1.46
CA LEU A 41 9.04 1.82 -2.38
C LEU A 41 10.19 2.28 -3.26
N ALA A 42 11.41 2.28 -2.72
CA ALA A 42 12.57 2.67 -3.52
C ALA A 42 12.82 1.71 -4.67
N ASP A 43 12.37 0.46 -4.54
CA ASP A 43 12.52 -0.51 -5.62
C ASP A 43 11.46 -0.39 -6.69
N LEU A 44 10.45 0.43 -6.48
CA LEU A 44 9.37 0.60 -7.44
C LEU A 44 9.60 1.84 -8.28
N PRO A 45 9.08 1.85 -9.51
CA PRO A 45 9.17 3.07 -10.30
C PRO A 45 8.27 4.15 -9.72
N ARG A 46 8.58 5.39 -10.07
CA ARG A 46 7.78 6.51 -9.62
C ARG A 46 6.35 6.34 -10.10
N GLY A 47 5.41 6.67 -9.23
CA GLY A 47 4.00 6.52 -9.55
C GLY A 47 3.45 5.14 -9.28
N ALA A 48 4.32 4.17 -8.99
CA ALA A 48 3.84 2.83 -8.65
C ALA A 48 3.17 2.85 -7.28
N VAL A 49 2.24 1.94 -7.08
CA VAL A 49 1.48 1.87 -5.85
C VAL A 49 1.76 0.57 -5.13
N LEU A 50 2.07 0.66 -3.86
CA LEU A 50 2.28 -0.49 -3.00
C LEU A 50 1.04 -0.72 -2.16
N HIS A 51 0.49 -1.92 -2.23
CA HIS A 51 -0.62 -2.32 -1.37
C HIS A 51 -0.01 -2.93 -0.10
N LEU A 52 -0.17 -2.24 0.99
CA LEU A 52 0.40 -2.64 2.26
C LEU A 52 -0.69 -3.17 3.17
N ILE A 53 -0.40 -4.27 3.85
CA ILE A 53 -1.27 -4.78 4.90
C ILE A 53 -0.51 -4.64 6.21
N ALA A 54 -1.04 -3.83 7.13
CA ALA A 54 -0.39 -3.55 8.39
C ALA A 54 -1.44 -3.56 9.50
N THR A 55 -1.26 -4.46 10.45
CA THR A 55 -2.23 -4.62 11.52
C THR A 55 -1.79 -3.94 12.81
N ASP A 56 -0.62 -3.31 12.84
CA ASP A 56 -0.18 -2.56 14.01
C ASP A 56 -1.19 -1.44 14.31
N PRO A 57 -1.64 -1.31 15.56
CA PRO A 57 -2.67 -0.32 15.89
C PRO A 57 -2.25 1.12 15.60
N GLY A 58 -0.96 1.42 15.55
CA GLY A 58 -0.50 2.77 15.25
C GLY A 58 -0.45 3.10 13.78
N ALA A 59 -0.57 2.08 12.90
CA ALA A 59 -0.42 2.31 11.47
C ALA A 59 -1.39 3.35 10.90
N PRO A 60 -2.68 3.35 11.28
CA PRO A 60 -3.59 4.34 10.69
C PRO A 60 -3.21 5.78 10.95
N GLU A 61 -2.49 6.04 12.05
CA GLU A 61 -2.05 7.39 12.35
C GLU A 61 -0.66 7.66 11.83
N ASP A 62 0.22 6.67 11.92
CA ASP A 62 1.62 6.89 11.57
C ASP A 62 1.87 6.92 10.07
N LEU A 63 1.15 6.11 9.31
CA LEU A 63 1.38 6.06 7.88
C LEU A 63 1.06 7.36 7.15
N PRO A 64 -0.05 8.03 7.45
CA PRO A 64 -0.29 9.33 6.81
C PRO A 64 0.80 10.34 7.12
N SER A 65 1.28 10.37 8.36
CA SER A 65 2.35 11.28 8.75
C SER A 65 3.63 10.95 8.01
N TRP A 66 3.96 9.67 7.92
CA TRP A 66 5.17 9.24 7.24
C TRP A 66 5.11 9.59 5.76
N CYS A 67 3.96 9.41 5.14
CA CYS A 67 3.81 9.77 3.74
C CYS A 67 3.99 11.26 3.52
N ARG A 68 3.46 12.08 4.41
CA ARG A 68 3.66 13.52 4.31
C ARG A 68 5.13 13.89 4.46
N MET A 69 5.83 13.24 5.37
CA MET A 69 7.23 13.54 5.60
C MET A 69 8.12 13.13 4.43
N THR A 70 7.79 12.04 3.79
CA THR A 70 8.64 11.50 2.73
C THR A 70 8.23 11.94 1.34
N GLY A 71 7.05 12.55 1.20
CA GLY A 71 6.56 12.96 -0.10
C GLY A 71 5.81 11.88 -0.86
N HIS A 72 5.74 10.67 -0.32
CA HIS A 72 4.90 9.66 -0.94
C HIS A 72 3.43 9.98 -0.72
N ARG A 73 2.56 9.37 -1.49
CA ARG A 73 1.14 9.65 -1.38
C ARG A 73 0.38 8.47 -0.82
N LEU A 74 -0.37 8.70 0.23
CA LEU A 74 -1.28 7.67 0.73
C LEU A 74 -2.56 7.80 -0.09
N ARG A 75 -2.70 6.92 -1.09
CA ARG A 75 -3.82 6.99 -2.00
C ARG A 75 -5.11 6.53 -1.36
N ARG A 76 -5.02 5.57 -0.45
CA ARG A 76 -6.20 4.99 0.15
C ARG A 76 -5.81 4.32 1.45
N ALA A 77 -6.69 4.37 2.43
CA ALA A 77 -6.47 3.72 3.71
C ALA A 77 -7.77 3.07 4.17
N GLU A 78 -7.76 1.76 4.24
CA GLU A 78 -8.87 0.98 4.78
C GLU A 78 -8.25 -0.06 5.70
N PRO A 79 -7.90 0.34 6.92
CA PRO A 79 -7.13 -0.53 7.80
C PRO A 79 -7.74 -1.91 7.90
N PRO A 80 -6.91 -2.94 7.83
CA PRO A 80 -5.44 -2.93 7.81
C PRO A 80 -4.81 -2.71 6.43
N HIS A 81 -5.56 -2.29 5.45
CA HIS A 81 -5.07 -2.12 4.09
C HIS A 81 -4.73 -0.66 3.80
N PHE A 82 -3.59 -0.44 3.15
CA PHE A 82 -3.13 0.89 2.78
C PHE A 82 -2.53 0.85 1.39
N TRP A 83 -2.75 1.89 0.62
CA TRP A 83 -2.20 1.97 -0.75
C TRP A 83 -1.35 3.22 -0.84
N ILE A 84 -0.05 3.03 -1.04
CA ILE A 84 0.93 4.11 -1.00
C ILE A 84 1.58 4.25 -2.37
N GLU A 85 1.50 5.43 -2.92
CA GLU A 85 2.09 5.70 -4.23
C GLU A 85 3.49 6.28 -4.05
N ARG A 86 4.45 5.73 -4.77
CA ARG A 86 5.81 6.24 -4.72
C ARG A 86 5.90 7.57 -5.44
N SER A 87 6.46 8.55 -4.77
CA SER A 87 6.64 9.88 -5.36
C SER A 87 7.89 9.96 -6.23
#